data_9f50db764cf6bed767adbe72fc9ad278
#
_entry.id   9f50db764cf6bed767adbe72fc9ad278
#
_cell.length_a   1.000
_cell.length_b   1.000
_cell.length_c   1.000
_cell.angle_alpha   90.00
_cell.angle_beta   90.00
_cell.angle_gamma   90.00
#
_symmetry.space_group_name_H-M   'P 1'
#
loop_
_entity.id
_entity.type
_entity.pdbx_description
1 polymer ?
#
loop_
_entity_poly.entity_id
_entity_poly.type
_entity_poly.pdbx_seq_one_letter_code
_entity_poly.pdbx_strand_id
1 'polypeptide(L)'
;MGTGPFVFERWQRGSHVLLKRNPAYWAAGRPLLDQVVFKFVPDPAAAALETGAVDVAGLLPSDLDRVAKLPQIAVDVRTDGYLNNMETLEFNLDSPYLRNLRVRQAIAHAIDKEFIRKAVFDGRFESLSSPIPKVLSRYYAPAERQYAYDVQEANRLLDAAGFPRKGGGERFALTIYFYPGSASFRATAEYIKAALARVGIRVTVQTADMALLTRRVYTERQFDLNINGVGALYDPTVGVQRHYWSTVHGQRVPFNNASGYANPEVGELFRKVAEEADEDRRAALLRRFQQIVGEEIPLLPLIALQTVSAQNRRVHRYYNSIDLTAGDLSDAWVDEK
;
A
#
# COMPACT_ATOMS: atom_id res chain seq x y z
N MET A 1 -21.97 4.11 -22.84
CA MET A 1 -21.23 5.32 -23.29
C MET A 1 -20.87 6.13 -22.05
N GLY A 2 -19.64 6.62 -21.95
CA GLY A 2 -19.21 7.49 -20.85
C GLY A 2 -19.24 8.96 -21.26
N THR A 3 -19.19 9.86 -20.28
CA THR A 3 -19.19 11.32 -20.48
C THR A 3 -17.78 11.93 -20.44
N GLY A 4 -16.73 11.09 -20.43
CA GLY A 4 -15.34 11.50 -20.28
C GLY A 4 -14.74 12.20 -21.53
N PRO A 5 -13.57 12.86 -21.37
CA PRO A 5 -12.92 13.61 -22.44
C PRO A 5 -12.35 12.73 -23.57
N PHE A 6 -12.13 11.46 -23.30
CA PHE A 6 -11.62 10.50 -24.27
C PHE A 6 -12.54 9.31 -24.41
N VAL A 7 -12.54 8.71 -25.62
CA VAL A 7 -13.27 7.48 -25.95
C VAL A 7 -12.27 6.35 -26.21
N PHE A 8 -12.65 5.14 -25.84
CA PHE A 8 -11.87 3.94 -26.12
C PHE A 8 -11.80 3.70 -27.64
N GLU A 9 -10.60 3.50 -28.14
CA GLU A 9 -10.37 3.14 -29.54
C GLU A 9 -9.91 1.71 -29.68
N ARG A 10 -8.84 1.31 -28.97
CA ARG A 10 -8.23 0.01 -29.11
C ARG A 10 -7.50 -0.45 -27.87
N TRP A 11 -7.57 -1.73 -27.58
CA TRP A 11 -6.73 -2.41 -26.61
C TRP A 11 -5.91 -3.51 -27.31
N GLN A 12 -4.60 -3.33 -27.35
CA GLN A 12 -3.65 -4.36 -27.76
C GLN A 12 -3.09 -5.03 -26.49
N ARG A 13 -3.58 -6.23 -26.21
CA ARG A 13 -3.20 -6.99 -24.99
C ARG A 13 -1.68 -7.12 -24.90
N GLY A 14 -1.13 -6.89 -23.70
CA GLY A 14 0.30 -6.92 -23.43
C GLY A 14 1.11 -5.74 -23.97
N SER A 15 0.49 -4.79 -24.70
CA SER A 15 1.17 -3.65 -25.30
C SER A 15 0.61 -2.31 -24.83
N HIS A 16 -0.63 -1.97 -25.17
CA HIS A 16 -1.18 -0.66 -24.87
C HIS A 16 -2.70 -0.59 -24.95
N VAL A 17 -3.27 0.45 -24.33
CA VAL A 17 -4.63 0.94 -24.58
C VAL A 17 -4.53 2.31 -25.26
N LEU A 18 -5.25 2.49 -26.36
CA LEU A 18 -5.38 3.75 -27.08
C LEU A 18 -6.76 4.36 -26.81
N LEU A 19 -6.75 5.60 -26.39
CA LEU A 19 -7.93 6.46 -26.27
C LEU A 19 -7.82 7.62 -27.27
N LYS A 20 -8.93 8.02 -27.85
CA LYS A 20 -9.04 9.21 -28.73
C LYS A 20 -9.88 10.30 -28.10
N ARG A 21 -9.66 11.55 -28.53
CA ARG A 21 -10.49 12.70 -28.15
C ARG A 21 -11.97 12.39 -28.36
N ASN A 22 -12.78 12.72 -27.37
CA ASN A 22 -14.24 12.66 -27.47
C ASN A 22 -14.78 13.95 -28.12
N PRO A 23 -15.26 13.91 -29.37
CA PRO A 23 -15.76 15.11 -30.03
C PRO A 23 -17.05 15.66 -29.39
N ALA A 24 -17.76 14.84 -28.62
CA ALA A 24 -18.97 15.20 -27.89
C ALA A 24 -18.70 15.48 -26.40
N TYR A 25 -17.46 15.79 -26.02
CA TYR A 25 -17.18 16.13 -24.63
C TYR A 25 -17.86 17.44 -24.23
N TRP A 26 -18.46 17.44 -23.04
CA TRP A 26 -19.31 18.53 -22.58
C TRP A 26 -18.56 19.85 -22.31
N ALA A 27 -17.24 19.80 -22.04
CA ALA A 27 -16.43 21.00 -21.80
C ALA A 27 -15.89 21.56 -23.14
N ALA A 28 -16.34 22.74 -23.50
CA ALA A 28 -15.95 23.41 -24.74
C ALA A 28 -14.43 23.62 -24.86
N GLY A 29 -13.85 23.28 -26.02
CA GLY A 29 -12.41 23.38 -26.26
C GLY A 29 -11.56 22.33 -25.57
N ARG A 30 -12.16 21.30 -25.00
CA ARG A 30 -11.49 20.18 -24.34
C ARG A 30 -11.87 18.84 -24.98
N PRO A 31 -11.06 17.77 -24.77
CA PRO A 31 -9.68 17.78 -24.26
C PRO A 31 -8.71 18.43 -25.24
N LEU A 32 -7.50 18.82 -24.77
CA LEU A 32 -6.48 19.47 -25.62
C LEU A 32 -5.69 18.44 -26.43
N LEU A 33 -5.49 17.24 -25.91
CA LEU A 33 -4.81 16.14 -26.60
C LEU A 33 -5.75 15.46 -27.61
N ASP A 34 -5.20 15.01 -28.75
CA ASP A 34 -5.94 14.23 -29.74
C ASP A 34 -6.10 12.76 -29.31
N GLN A 35 -5.09 12.23 -28.61
CA GLN A 35 -5.06 10.85 -28.17
C GLN A 35 -4.22 10.67 -26.89
N VAL A 36 -4.52 9.62 -26.15
CA VAL A 36 -3.74 9.15 -25.00
C VAL A 36 -3.43 7.67 -25.19
N VAL A 37 -2.16 7.30 -25.00
CA VAL A 37 -1.70 5.91 -25.10
C VAL A 37 -1.21 5.44 -23.73
N PHE A 38 -1.92 4.53 -23.11
CA PHE A 38 -1.44 3.85 -21.91
C PHE A 38 -0.64 2.62 -22.29
N LYS A 39 0.68 2.72 -22.22
CA LYS A 39 1.59 1.62 -22.53
C LYS A 39 1.80 0.71 -21.32
N PHE A 40 1.75 -0.58 -21.53
CA PHE A 40 2.18 -1.57 -20.53
C PHE A 40 3.68 -1.78 -20.70
N VAL A 41 4.45 -1.09 -19.89
CA VAL A 41 5.90 -1.20 -19.87
C VAL A 41 6.29 -2.06 -18.67
N PRO A 42 6.64 -3.35 -18.89
CA PRO A 42 7.29 -4.11 -17.83
C PRO A 42 8.68 -3.49 -17.63
N ASP A 43 9.14 -3.39 -16.38
CA ASP A 43 10.44 -2.77 -16.04
C ASP A 43 11.46 -2.73 -17.21
N PRO A 44 12.06 -1.56 -17.51
CA PRO A 44 12.18 -0.37 -16.69
C PRO A 44 11.40 0.84 -17.26
N ALA A 45 10.37 1.29 -16.58
CA ALA A 45 9.61 2.49 -16.94
C ALA A 45 10.53 3.73 -17.10
N ALA A 46 11.57 3.82 -16.27
CA ALA A 46 12.59 4.87 -16.33
C ALA A 46 13.32 4.91 -17.69
N ALA A 47 13.74 3.77 -18.24
CA ALA A 47 14.40 3.72 -19.55
C ALA A 47 13.46 4.10 -20.69
N ALA A 48 12.17 3.75 -20.61
CA ALA A 48 11.17 4.17 -21.59
C ALA A 48 10.96 5.68 -21.59
N LEU A 49 11.02 6.32 -20.41
CA LEU A 49 10.95 7.77 -20.26
C LEU A 49 12.23 8.45 -20.80
N GLU A 50 13.41 7.92 -20.51
CA GLU A 50 14.70 8.44 -20.98
C GLU A 50 14.81 8.45 -22.50
N THR A 51 14.34 7.39 -23.14
CA THR A 51 14.35 7.25 -24.61
C THR A 51 13.20 8.01 -25.28
N GLY A 52 12.28 8.59 -24.51
CA GLY A 52 11.08 9.25 -25.05
C GLY A 52 10.04 8.25 -25.61
N ALA A 53 10.16 6.98 -25.29
CA ALA A 53 9.15 5.97 -25.65
C ALA A 53 7.83 6.15 -24.87
N VAL A 54 7.88 6.81 -23.71
CA VAL A 54 6.74 7.32 -22.96
C VAL A 54 7.01 8.74 -22.51
N ASP A 55 5.97 9.52 -22.30
CA ASP A 55 6.05 10.91 -21.85
C ASP A 55 5.91 11.05 -20.34
N VAL A 56 5.23 10.12 -19.71
CA VAL A 56 5.00 10.07 -18.25
C VAL A 56 5.15 8.63 -17.77
N ALA A 57 5.80 8.45 -16.63
CA ALA A 57 5.96 7.12 -16.00
C ALA A 57 6.02 7.22 -14.48
N GLY A 58 5.49 6.20 -13.80
CA GLY A 58 5.83 5.93 -12.41
C GLY A 58 7.27 5.43 -12.32
N LEU A 59 7.98 5.82 -11.27
CA LEU A 59 9.38 5.45 -11.05
C LEU A 59 9.55 4.62 -9.78
N LEU A 60 10.53 3.73 -9.80
CA LEU A 60 11.06 3.14 -8.57
C LEU A 60 11.89 4.19 -7.81
N PRO A 61 11.92 4.14 -6.48
CA PRO A 61 12.77 5.04 -5.68
C PRO A 61 14.25 5.04 -6.12
N SER A 62 14.77 3.86 -6.50
CA SER A 62 16.15 3.67 -6.99
C SER A 62 16.48 4.42 -8.29
N ASP A 63 15.47 4.74 -9.11
CA ASP A 63 15.68 5.43 -10.39
C ASP A 63 15.67 6.94 -10.25
N LEU A 64 15.18 7.48 -9.13
CA LEU A 64 14.95 8.91 -8.93
C LEU A 64 16.18 9.76 -9.19
N ASP A 65 17.31 9.43 -8.54
CA ASP A 65 18.52 10.26 -8.63
C ASP A 65 19.14 10.23 -10.00
N ARG A 66 18.92 9.17 -10.77
CA ARG A 66 19.37 9.04 -12.15
C ARG A 66 18.49 9.84 -13.10
N VAL A 67 17.18 9.66 -13.00
CA VAL A 67 16.20 10.31 -13.89
C VAL A 67 16.12 11.81 -13.62
N ALA A 68 16.26 12.26 -12.37
CA ALA A 68 16.24 13.69 -12.01
C ALA A 68 17.39 14.50 -12.62
N LYS A 69 18.49 13.84 -13.05
CA LYS A 69 19.62 14.50 -13.72
C LYS A 69 19.38 14.79 -15.20
N LEU A 70 18.33 14.23 -15.77
CA LEU A 70 18.03 14.42 -17.19
C LEU A 70 17.34 15.77 -17.41
N PRO A 71 17.92 16.68 -18.24
CA PRO A 71 17.41 18.04 -18.37
C PRO A 71 15.99 18.12 -18.95
N GLN A 72 15.61 17.13 -19.75
CA GLN A 72 14.28 17.06 -20.37
C GLN A 72 13.20 16.48 -19.44
N ILE A 73 13.56 15.98 -18.27
CA ILE A 73 12.63 15.30 -17.34
C ILE A 73 12.34 16.20 -16.13
N ALA A 74 11.11 16.20 -15.70
CA ALA A 74 10.66 16.68 -14.40
C ALA A 74 10.22 15.51 -13.54
N VAL A 75 10.76 15.42 -12.32
CA VAL A 75 10.38 14.40 -11.33
C VAL A 75 9.40 15.02 -10.35
N ASP A 76 8.34 14.31 -10.04
CA ASP A 76 7.35 14.66 -9.03
C ASP A 76 7.29 13.57 -7.95
N VAL A 77 7.53 13.95 -6.70
CA VAL A 77 7.44 13.07 -5.53
C VAL A 77 6.35 13.61 -4.63
N ARG A 78 5.24 12.90 -4.52
CA ARG A 78 4.09 13.36 -3.74
C ARG A 78 3.83 12.47 -2.55
N THR A 79 3.68 13.12 -1.40
CA THR A 79 3.24 12.53 -0.14
C THR A 79 1.75 12.69 0.10
N ASP A 80 1.10 13.59 -0.63
CA ASP A 80 -0.29 14.03 -0.49
C ASP A 80 -1.21 13.51 -1.60
N GLY A 81 -0.82 12.41 -2.22
CA GLY A 81 -1.65 11.78 -3.27
C GLY A 81 -2.94 11.19 -2.71
N TYR A 82 -3.96 11.07 -3.56
CA TYR A 82 -5.27 10.53 -3.20
C TYR A 82 -5.22 9.20 -2.44
N LEU A 83 -4.38 8.29 -2.88
CA LEU A 83 -4.34 6.95 -2.30
C LEU A 83 -3.69 6.92 -0.92
N ASN A 84 -2.72 7.82 -0.64
CA ASN A 84 -1.96 7.80 0.61
C ASN A 84 -1.59 6.36 1.03
N ASN A 85 -0.97 5.63 0.09
CA ASN A 85 -0.73 4.21 0.23
C ASN A 85 0.25 3.90 1.36
N MET A 86 -0.03 2.83 2.07
CA MET A 86 0.83 2.27 3.10
C MET A 86 1.17 0.83 2.77
N GLU A 87 2.43 0.46 2.84
CA GLU A 87 2.82 -0.94 2.88
C GLU A 87 2.55 -1.49 4.28
N THR A 88 1.83 -2.60 4.35
CA THR A 88 1.42 -3.23 5.60
C THR A 88 1.67 -4.73 5.58
N LEU A 89 1.95 -5.30 6.75
CA LEU A 89 1.95 -6.74 6.97
C LEU A 89 0.63 -7.13 7.64
N GLU A 90 -0.20 -7.88 6.94
CA GLU A 90 -1.47 -8.41 7.43
C GLU A 90 -1.26 -9.77 8.09
N PHE A 91 -1.83 -9.97 9.28
CA PHE A 91 -1.80 -11.23 10.01
C PHE A 91 -3.13 -11.96 9.84
N ASN A 92 -3.12 -13.22 9.43
CA ASN A 92 -4.33 -14.04 9.45
C ASN A 92 -4.61 -14.49 10.89
N LEU A 93 -5.65 -13.95 11.51
CA LEU A 93 -6.00 -14.28 12.89
C LEU A 93 -6.67 -15.66 13.06
N ASP A 94 -7.01 -16.33 11.96
CA ASP A 94 -7.43 -17.74 11.99
C ASP A 94 -6.24 -18.71 12.12
N SER A 95 -5.02 -18.24 11.81
CA SER A 95 -3.81 -19.05 11.98
C SER A 95 -3.62 -19.46 13.44
N PRO A 96 -3.30 -20.73 13.72
CA PRO A 96 -3.12 -21.23 15.09
C PRO A 96 -1.99 -20.50 15.84
N TYR A 97 -1.05 -19.91 15.13
CA TYR A 97 0.05 -19.14 15.70
C TYR A 97 -0.33 -17.66 15.86
N LEU A 98 -0.90 -17.05 14.81
CA LEU A 98 -1.10 -15.60 14.73
C LEU A 98 -2.35 -15.11 15.48
N ARG A 99 -3.26 -15.98 15.88
CA ARG A 99 -4.33 -15.64 16.84
C ARG A 99 -3.78 -15.20 18.19
N ASN A 100 -2.58 -15.66 18.57
CA ASN A 100 -1.92 -15.26 19.80
C ASN A 100 -1.29 -13.86 19.64
N LEU A 101 -1.77 -12.90 20.42
CA LEU A 101 -1.29 -11.53 20.39
C LEU A 101 0.22 -11.42 20.63
N ARG A 102 0.77 -12.21 21.59
CA ARG A 102 2.22 -12.17 21.88
C ARG A 102 3.05 -12.61 20.69
N VAL A 103 2.56 -13.53 19.85
CA VAL A 103 3.25 -13.93 18.61
C VAL A 103 3.26 -12.76 17.61
N ARG A 104 2.15 -12.04 17.44
CA ARG A 104 2.11 -10.86 16.56
C ARG A 104 3.04 -9.75 17.07
N GLN A 105 3.04 -9.51 18.38
CA GLN A 105 3.95 -8.55 19.02
C GLN A 105 5.43 -8.96 18.84
N ALA A 106 5.74 -10.25 18.98
CA ALA A 106 7.08 -10.76 18.72
C ALA A 106 7.52 -10.55 17.29
N ILE A 107 6.64 -10.82 16.33
CA ILE A 107 6.90 -10.56 14.91
C ILE A 107 7.15 -9.04 14.66
N ALA A 108 6.35 -8.18 15.30
CA ALA A 108 6.54 -6.74 15.18
C ALA A 108 7.91 -6.27 15.73
N HIS A 109 8.36 -6.82 16.86
CA HIS A 109 9.70 -6.56 17.42
C HIS A 109 10.84 -7.17 16.59
N ALA A 110 10.59 -8.26 15.84
CA ALA A 110 11.60 -8.92 15.00
C ALA A 110 11.85 -8.17 13.68
N ILE A 111 10.97 -7.26 13.28
CA ILE A 111 11.05 -6.52 12.01
C ILE A 111 11.62 -5.13 12.24
N ASP A 112 12.81 -4.87 11.63
CA ASP A 112 13.42 -3.54 11.58
C ASP A 112 12.84 -2.75 10.40
N LYS A 113 11.89 -1.86 10.68
CA LYS A 113 11.27 -1.00 9.66
C LYS A 113 12.26 -0.01 9.05
N GLU A 114 13.26 0.44 9.82
CA GLU A 114 14.29 1.33 9.31
C GLU A 114 15.23 0.61 8.33
N PHE A 115 15.48 -0.68 8.53
CA PHE A 115 16.17 -1.49 7.54
C PHE A 115 15.35 -1.59 6.24
N ILE A 116 14.04 -1.87 6.33
CA ILE A 116 13.16 -1.89 5.14
C ILE A 116 13.24 -0.53 4.43
N ARG A 117 13.07 0.57 5.15
CA ARG A 117 13.14 1.92 4.60
C ARG A 117 14.44 2.17 3.83
N LYS A 118 15.58 1.76 4.41
CA LYS A 118 16.91 1.97 3.82
C LYS A 118 17.20 1.02 2.66
N ALA A 119 16.93 -0.27 2.84
CA ALA A 119 17.35 -1.31 1.90
C ALA A 119 16.38 -1.50 0.73
N VAL A 120 15.09 -1.25 0.93
CA VAL A 120 14.06 -1.44 -0.12
C VAL A 120 13.67 -0.11 -0.77
N PHE A 121 13.72 0.99 -0.01
CA PHE A 121 13.25 2.31 -0.45
C PHE A 121 14.36 3.39 -0.49
N ASP A 122 15.63 3.03 -0.50
CA ASP A 122 16.78 3.95 -0.58
C ASP A 122 16.80 5.03 0.50
N GLY A 123 16.32 4.71 1.71
CA GLY A 123 16.22 5.68 2.78
C GLY A 123 15.10 6.71 2.60
N ARG A 124 14.36 6.63 1.50
CA ARG A 124 13.20 7.47 1.19
C ARG A 124 11.98 6.97 1.93
N PHE A 125 10.90 7.72 1.88
CA PHE A 125 9.63 7.40 2.49
C PHE A 125 9.72 7.38 4.03
N GLU A 126 8.65 7.08 4.71
CA GLU A 126 8.58 7.14 6.16
C GLU A 126 8.13 5.80 6.74
N SER A 127 8.77 5.39 7.83
CA SER A 127 8.31 4.25 8.63
C SER A 127 7.04 4.60 9.38
N LEU A 128 6.06 3.71 9.33
CA LEU A 128 4.76 3.92 9.95
C LEU A 128 4.69 3.36 11.36
N SER A 129 4.03 4.10 12.25
CA SER A 129 3.69 3.66 13.61
C SER A 129 2.17 3.54 13.84
N SER A 130 1.37 3.93 12.85
CA SER A 130 -0.09 3.99 12.97
C SER A 130 -0.76 3.53 11.66
N PRO A 131 -2.00 3.01 11.73
CA PRO A 131 -2.79 2.68 10.54
C PRO A 131 -3.30 3.91 9.76
N ILE A 132 -3.13 5.10 10.31
CA ILE A 132 -3.42 6.38 9.63
C ILE A 132 -2.10 7.08 9.36
N PRO A 133 -1.75 7.43 8.12
CA PRO A 133 -0.49 8.08 7.81
C PRO A 133 -0.48 9.56 8.25
N LYS A 134 0.71 10.11 8.52
CA LYS A 134 0.88 11.48 9.03
C LYS A 134 0.35 12.58 8.09
N VAL A 135 0.24 12.30 6.79
CA VAL A 135 -0.35 13.24 5.84
C VAL A 135 -1.80 13.57 6.20
N LEU A 136 -2.51 12.64 6.83
CA LEU A 136 -3.83 12.87 7.42
C LEU A 136 -3.71 13.41 8.86
N SER A 137 -2.96 14.50 9.02
CA SER A 137 -2.49 15.04 10.30
C SER A 137 -3.58 15.29 11.34
N ARG A 138 -4.79 15.69 10.90
CA ARG A 138 -5.94 15.89 11.79
C ARG A 138 -6.33 14.60 12.52
N TYR A 139 -6.26 13.47 11.85
CA TYR A 139 -6.68 12.17 12.34
C TYR A 139 -5.55 11.30 12.87
N TYR A 140 -4.32 11.62 12.46
CA TYR A 140 -3.15 10.85 12.86
C TYR A 140 -2.91 10.90 14.38
N ALA A 141 -2.64 9.75 14.96
CA ALA A 141 -2.05 9.61 16.28
C ALA A 141 -0.97 8.53 16.24
N PRO A 142 0.23 8.76 16.79
CA PRO A 142 1.20 7.69 16.93
C PRO A 142 0.62 6.63 17.87
N ALA A 143 0.91 5.35 17.58
CA ALA A 143 0.58 4.29 18.52
C ALA A 143 1.32 4.51 19.83
N GLU A 144 0.62 4.43 20.96
CA GLU A 144 1.22 4.56 22.29
C GLU A 144 2.26 3.47 22.50
N ARG A 145 1.90 2.23 22.10
CA ARG A 145 2.83 1.11 22.09
C ARG A 145 3.56 1.05 20.76
N GLN A 146 4.85 1.40 20.80
CA GLN A 146 5.73 1.25 19.66
C GLN A 146 6.51 -0.05 19.78
N TYR A 147 6.53 -0.81 18.67
CA TYR A 147 7.29 -2.05 18.58
C TYR A 147 8.66 -1.73 17.98
N ALA A 148 9.57 -1.25 18.84
CA ALA A 148 10.97 -1.05 18.46
C ALA A 148 11.59 -2.40 18.06
N TYR A 149 12.49 -2.38 17.08
CA TYR A 149 13.24 -3.56 16.70
C TYR A 149 14.06 -4.08 17.87
N ASP A 150 13.70 -5.28 18.34
CA ASP A 150 14.33 -5.95 19.47
C ASP A 150 14.16 -7.47 19.36
N VAL A 151 15.23 -8.13 18.90
CA VAL A 151 15.26 -9.58 18.70
C VAL A 151 15.19 -10.34 20.03
N GLN A 152 15.69 -9.74 21.13
CA GLN A 152 15.64 -10.37 22.46
C GLN A 152 14.22 -10.37 22.99
N GLU A 153 13.53 -9.23 22.90
CA GLU A 153 12.11 -9.12 23.30
C GLU A 153 11.23 -10.02 22.42
N ALA A 154 11.50 -10.09 21.11
CA ALA A 154 10.78 -11.01 20.22
C ALA A 154 10.92 -12.49 20.67
N ASN A 155 12.13 -12.92 21.01
CA ASN A 155 12.34 -14.27 21.52
C ASN A 155 11.62 -14.49 22.87
N ARG A 156 11.71 -13.54 23.81
CA ARG A 156 11.04 -13.60 25.12
C ARG A 156 9.52 -13.74 24.96
N LEU A 157 8.93 -12.98 24.05
CA LEU A 157 7.49 -13.03 23.76
C LEU A 157 7.06 -14.36 23.14
N LEU A 158 7.87 -14.94 22.24
CA LEU A 158 7.61 -16.25 21.65
C LEU A 158 7.67 -17.38 22.68
N ASP A 159 8.64 -17.33 23.60
CA ASP A 159 8.76 -18.28 24.69
C ASP A 159 7.55 -18.15 25.64
N ALA A 160 7.17 -16.93 26.01
CA ALA A 160 5.99 -16.64 26.84
C ALA A 160 4.65 -16.97 26.15
N ALA A 161 4.64 -17.04 24.81
CA ALA A 161 3.48 -17.48 24.03
C ALA A 161 3.35 -19.02 23.94
N GLY A 162 4.30 -19.78 24.49
CA GLY A 162 4.31 -21.24 24.48
C GLY A 162 4.97 -21.85 23.23
N PHE A 163 5.77 -21.07 22.51
CA PHE A 163 6.50 -21.54 21.33
C PHE A 163 8.03 -21.48 21.55
N PRO A 164 8.60 -22.27 22.46
CA PRO A 164 10.05 -22.30 22.66
C PRO A 164 10.78 -22.86 21.42
N ARG A 165 12.07 -22.56 21.28
CA ARG A 165 12.90 -23.17 20.23
C ARG A 165 13.01 -24.68 20.46
N LYS A 166 12.84 -25.45 19.38
CA LYS A 166 13.04 -26.91 19.36
C LYS A 166 14.51 -27.24 19.06
N GLY A 167 14.88 -28.51 19.14
CA GLY A 167 16.27 -28.97 18.98
C GLY A 167 17.00 -28.51 17.71
N GLY A 168 16.28 -28.19 16.63
CA GLY A 168 16.83 -27.59 15.41
C GLY A 168 16.79 -26.06 15.38
N GLY A 169 16.44 -25.39 16.46
CA GLY A 169 16.34 -23.91 16.53
C GLY A 169 15.05 -23.33 15.96
N GLU A 170 14.23 -24.14 15.27
CA GLU A 170 12.93 -23.74 14.72
C GLU A 170 11.83 -23.81 15.79
N ARG A 171 10.90 -22.85 15.77
CA ARG A 171 9.71 -22.83 16.63
C ARG A 171 8.48 -23.35 15.86
N PHE A 172 8.20 -22.73 14.73
CA PHE A 172 7.12 -23.06 13.79
C PHE A 172 7.37 -22.46 12.42
N ALA A 173 6.51 -22.78 11.46
CA ALA A 173 6.58 -22.28 10.09
C ALA A 173 5.35 -21.47 9.73
N LEU A 174 5.56 -20.44 8.86
CA LEU A 174 4.52 -19.58 8.30
C LEU A 174 4.70 -19.46 6.79
N THR A 175 3.63 -19.12 6.10
CA THR A 175 3.64 -18.68 4.70
C THR A 175 3.43 -17.18 4.61
N ILE A 176 4.08 -16.52 3.65
CA ILE A 176 3.87 -15.11 3.35
C ILE A 176 3.55 -14.93 1.87
N TYR A 177 2.43 -14.28 1.58
CA TYR A 177 2.08 -13.78 0.27
C TYR A 177 2.41 -12.29 0.16
N PHE A 178 2.48 -11.78 -1.05
CA PHE A 178 2.63 -10.35 -1.32
C PHE A 178 1.89 -9.97 -2.60
N TYR A 179 1.46 -8.71 -2.68
CA TYR A 179 0.78 -8.16 -3.85
C TYR A 179 1.68 -8.27 -5.09
N PRO A 180 1.23 -8.94 -6.16
CA PRO A 180 2.03 -9.16 -7.34
C PRO A 180 2.30 -7.86 -8.12
N GLY A 181 3.39 -7.83 -8.88
CA GLY A 181 3.75 -6.66 -9.68
C GLY A 181 4.48 -5.55 -8.92
N SER A 182 4.78 -5.73 -7.63
CA SER A 182 5.58 -4.80 -6.84
C SER A 182 6.91 -5.44 -6.43
N ALA A 183 8.00 -4.91 -6.95
CA ALA A 183 9.35 -5.34 -6.58
C ALA A 183 9.67 -5.04 -5.10
N SER A 184 9.17 -3.92 -4.57
CA SER A 184 9.35 -3.55 -3.16
C SER A 184 8.65 -4.53 -2.22
N PHE A 185 7.41 -4.93 -2.51
CA PHE A 185 6.68 -5.90 -1.67
C PHE A 185 7.38 -7.26 -1.64
N ARG A 186 7.93 -7.69 -2.79
CA ARG A 186 8.74 -8.89 -2.84
C ARG A 186 10.01 -8.77 -1.99
N ALA A 187 10.72 -7.64 -2.10
CA ALA A 187 11.94 -7.40 -1.31
C ALA A 187 11.63 -7.35 0.20
N THR A 188 10.53 -6.71 0.59
CA THR A 188 10.05 -6.70 1.98
C THR A 188 9.70 -8.11 2.46
N ALA A 189 9.05 -8.96 1.64
CA ALA A 189 8.73 -10.35 2.00
C ALA A 189 10.00 -11.18 2.25
N GLU A 190 11.01 -11.06 1.39
CA GLU A 190 12.29 -11.77 1.57
C GLU A 190 13.06 -11.25 2.81
N TYR A 191 13.00 -9.95 3.08
CA TYR A 191 13.56 -9.41 4.32
C TYR A 191 12.83 -9.95 5.55
N ILE A 192 11.49 -9.96 5.58
CA ILE A 192 10.69 -10.50 6.70
C ILE A 192 11.03 -11.97 6.93
N LYS A 193 11.16 -12.77 5.88
CA LYS A 193 11.62 -14.17 5.97
C LYS A 193 12.97 -14.27 6.69
N ALA A 194 13.95 -13.45 6.31
CA ALA A 194 15.26 -13.42 6.95
C ALA A 194 15.20 -12.93 8.40
N ALA A 195 14.40 -11.91 8.69
CA ALA A 195 14.22 -11.35 10.02
C ALA A 195 13.58 -12.36 10.98
N LEU A 196 12.52 -13.06 10.54
CA LEU A 196 11.80 -14.04 11.35
C LEU A 196 12.62 -15.34 11.58
N ALA A 197 13.50 -15.69 10.65
CA ALA A 197 14.43 -16.81 10.86
C ALA A 197 15.34 -16.58 12.07
N ARG A 198 15.75 -15.33 12.36
CA ARG A 198 16.56 -14.98 13.54
C ARG A 198 15.87 -15.33 14.87
N VAL A 199 14.55 -15.31 14.88
CA VAL A 199 13.76 -15.67 16.05
C VAL A 199 13.16 -17.09 15.99
N GLY A 200 13.61 -17.91 15.03
CA GLY A 200 13.22 -19.31 14.91
C GLY A 200 11.89 -19.55 14.19
N ILE A 201 11.35 -18.56 13.49
CA ILE A 201 10.16 -18.72 12.66
C ILE A 201 10.61 -18.91 11.22
N ARG A 202 10.33 -20.08 10.64
CA ARG A 202 10.62 -20.37 9.22
C ARG A 202 9.50 -19.79 8.35
N VAL A 203 9.86 -18.94 7.38
CA VAL A 203 8.89 -18.35 6.48
C VAL A 203 9.12 -18.84 5.05
N THR A 204 8.04 -19.27 4.40
CA THR A 204 8.04 -19.61 2.96
C THR A 204 7.35 -18.48 2.19
N VAL A 205 8.09 -17.80 1.32
CA VAL A 205 7.57 -16.76 0.45
C VAL A 205 6.84 -17.41 -0.72
N GLN A 206 5.58 -17.07 -0.90
CA GLN A 206 4.70 -17.58 -1.95
C GLN A 206 4.48 -16.53 -3.02
N THR A 207 4.66 -16.91 -4.29
CA THR A 207 4.31 -16.07 -5.43
C THR A 207 2.93 -16.46 -5.97
N ALA A 208 2.15 -15.47 -6.36
CA ALA A 208 0.82 -15.66 -6.91
C ALA A 208 0.53 -14.57 -7.95
N ASP A 209 -0.25 -14.88 -8.97
CA ASP A 209 -0.91 -13.84 -9.73
C ASP A 209 -2.06 -13.21 -8.91
N MET A 210 -2.65 -12.13 -9.41
CA MET A 210 -3.71 -11.40 -8.70
C MET A 210 -4.92 -12.28 -8.39
N ALA A 211 -5.33 -13.15 -9.30
CA ALA A 211 -6.50 -14.00 -9.12
C ALA A 211 -6.25 -15.05 -8.03
N LEU A 212 -5.07 -15.67 -8.05
CA LEU A 212 -4.67 -16.65 -7.04
C LEU A 212 -4.46 -15.98 -5.67
N LEU A 213 -3.82 -14.81 -5.61
CA LEU A 213 -3.66 -14.05 -4.38
C LEU A 213 -5.01 -13.73 -3.76
N THR A 214 -5.93 -13.15 -4.56
CA THR A 214 -7.27 -12.78 -4.11
C THR A 214 -8.03 -13.97 -3.54
N ARG A 215 -7.97 -15.10 -4.23
CA ARG A 215 -8.60 -16.33 -3.77
C ARG A 215 -7.98 -16.84 -2.46
N ARG A 216 -6.64 -16.94 -2.38
CA ARG A 216 -5.95 -17.48 -1.21
C ARG A 216 -6.10 -16.60 0.03
N VAL A 217 -5.95 -15.29 -0.13
CA VAL A 217 -5.97 -14.35 0.99
C VAL A 217 -7.40 -14.03 1.44
N TYR A 218 -8.28 -13.66 0.51
CA TYR A 218 -9.59 -13.10 0.88
C TYR A 218 -10.72 -14.13 0.85
N THR A 219 -10.69 -15.09 -0.08
CA THR A 219 -11.78 -16.06 -0.23
C THR A 219 -11.56 -17.32 0.61
N GLU A 220 -10.43 -17.98 0.42
CA GLU A 220 -10.10 -19.24 1.10
C GLU A 220 -9.43 -19.01 2.46
N ARG A 221 -8.81 -17.85 2.67
CA ARG A 221 -8.04 -17.50 3.87
C ARG A 221 -6.92 -18.52 4.18
N GLN A 222 -6.30 -19.04 3.14
CA GLN A 222 -5.20 -20.00 3.20
C GLN A 222 -3.85 -19.25 3.11
N PHE A 223 -3.57 -18.45 4.11
CA PHE A 223 -2.32 -17.71 4.27
C PHE A 223 -2.04 -17.52 5.77
N ASP A 224 -0.80 -17.20 6.13
CA ASP A 224 -0.47 -16.72 7.46
C ASP A 224 -0.20 -15.22 7.45
N LEU A 225 0.70 -14.77 6.57
CA LEU A 225 1.12 -13.39 6.41
C LEU A 225 0.85 -12.92 4.98
N ASN A 226 0.49 -11.65 4.83
CA ASN A 226 0.33 -11.02 3.51
C ASN A 226 0.89 -9.60 3.53
N ILE A 227 1.73 -9.25 2.56
CA ILE A 227 2.16 -7.86 2.34
C ILE A 227 1.24 -7.24 1.32
N ASN A 228 0.62 -6.15 1.72
CA ASN A 228 -0.38 -5.45 0.92
C ASN A 228 -0.18 -3.94 0.93
N GLY A 229 -0.67 -3.27 -0.10
CA GLY A 229 -0.82 -1.83 -0.15
C GLY A 229 -2.20 -1.41 0.35
N VAL A 230 -2.24 -0.65 1.45
CA VAL A 230 -3.47 -0.11 2.01
C VAL A 230 -3.57 1.36 1.68
N GLY A 231 -4.57 1.74 0.90
CA GLY A 231 -4.85 3.16 0.63
C GLY A 231 -5.63 3.78 1.78
N ALA A 232 -5.08 4.82 2.40
CA ALA A 232 -5.78 5.56 3.45
C ALA A 232 -6.78 6.56 2.87
N LEU A 233 -6.64 6.93 1.62
CA LEU A 233 -7.41 7.96 0.93
C LEU A 233 -7.32 9.31 1.66
N TYR A 234 -8.32 10.18 1.52
CA TYR A 234 -8.39 11.46 2.28
C TYR A 234 -9.13 11.32 3.60
N ASP A 235 -9.87 10.24 3.76
CA ASP A 235 -10.68 9.99 4.94
C ASP A 235 -10.47 8.55 5.41
N PRO A 236 -10.07 8.34 6.67
CA PRO A 236 -9.84 7.01 7.21
C PRO A 236 -11.06 6.09 7.15
N THR A 237 -12.28 6.65 7.14
CA THR A 237 -13.52 5.85 7.03
C THR A 237 -13.76 5.28 5.63
N VAL A 238 -13.09 5.82 4.62
CA VAL A 238 -13.19 5.29 3.24
C VAL A 238 -12.07 4.29 2.96
N GLY A 239 -10.84 4.60 3.35
CA GLY A 239 -9.67 3.79 3.02
C GLY A 239 -9.29 2.79 4.10
N VAL A 240 -9.06 3.27 5.33
CA VAL A 240 -8.51 2.47 6.43
C VAL A 240 -9.55 1.52 7.04
N GLN A 241 -10.76 2.01 7.25
CA GLN A 241 -11.85 1.30 7.93
C GLN A 241 -12.06 -0.12 7.44
N ARG A 242 -12.07 -0.34 6.13
CA ARG A 242 -12.36 -1.64 5.51
C ARG A 242 -11.40 -2.75 5.92
N HIS A 243 -10.20 -2.42 6.38
CA HIS A 243 -9.20 -3.39 6.82
C HIS A 243 -9.40 -3.85 8.28
N TYR A 244 -10.21 -3.12 9.06
CA TYR A 244 -10.42 -3.37 10.49
C TYR A 244 -11.88 -3.63 10.85
N TRP A 245 -12.81 -3.38 9.96
CA TRP A 245 -14.23 -3.48 10.27
C TRP A 245 -14.74 -4.91 10.16
N SER A 246 -15.21 -5.46 11.29
CA SER A 246 -15.66 -6.85 11.38
C SER A 246 -16.89 -7.17 10.54
N THR A 247 -17.75 -6.17 10.25
CA THR A 247 -18.97 -6.34 9.45
C THR A 247 -18.68 -6.88 8.04
N VAL A 248 -17.50 -6.56 7.48
CA VAL A 248 -17.11 -7.02 6.14
C VAL A 248 -16.36 -8.36 6.16
N HIS A 249 -15.95 -8.84 7.32
CA HIS A 249 -15.17 -10.08 7.44
C HIS A 249 -15.94 -11.30 6.91
N GLY A 250 -17.20 -11.45 7.27
CA GLY A 250 -18.04 -12.58 6.85
C GLY A 250 -18.34 -12.61 5.35
N GLN A 251 -18.18 -11.48 4.66
CA GLN A 251 -18.48 -11.35 3.24
C GLN A 251 -17.36 -11.85 2.32
N ARG A 252 -16.13 -12.04 2.85
CA ARG A 252 -14.95 -12.47 2.08
C ARG A 252 -14.69 -11.63 0.83
N VAL A 253 -14.93 -10.33 0.94
CA VAL A 253 -14.76 -9.39 -0.18
C VAL A 253 -13.27 -9.10 -0.36
N PRO A 254 -12.73 -9.17 -1.58
CA PRO A 254 -11.35 -8.82 -1.85
C PRO A 254 -10.95 -7.46 -1.31
N PHE A 255 -9.74 -7.35 -0.79
CA PHE A 255 -9.15 -6.14 -0.22
C PHE A 255 -9.90 -5.55 0.99
N ASN A 256 -10.69 -6.37 1.68
CA ASN A 256 -11.35 -6.00 2.93
C ASN A 256 -10.99 -7.02 4.02
N ASN A 257 -10.57 -6.52 5.17
CA ASN A 257 -10.31 -7.26 6.39
C ASN A 257 -9.75 -8.68 6.18
N ALA A 258 -8.61 -8.77 5.49
CA ALA A 258 -7.92 -10.05 5.26
C ALA A 258 -7.54 -10.73 6.58
N SER A 259 -7.22 -9.93 7.61
CA SER A 259 -6.84 -10.45 8.93
C SER A 259 -7.95 -11.26 9.63
N GLY A 260 -9.21 -10.99 9.33
CA GLY A 260 -10.34 -11.53 10.08
C GLY A 260 -10.52 -10.89 11.45
N TYR A 261 -10.01 -9.67 11.59
CA TYR A 261 -10.12 -8.92 12.83
C TYR A 261 -11.57 -8.60 13.17
N ALA A 262 -11.93 -8.85 14.43
CA ALA A 262 -13.27 -8.58 14.93
C ALA A 262 -13.16 -8.03 16.35
N ASN A 263 -13.35 -6.73 16.50
CA ASN A 263 -13.44 -6.04 17.78
C ASN A 263 -14.72 -5.18 17.79
N PRO A 264 -15.69 -5.46 18.69
CA PRO A 264 -16.95 -4.72 18.75
C PRO A 264 -16.75 -3.22 19.03
N GLU A 265 -15.77 -2.85 19.87
CA GLU A 265 -15.47 -1.44 20.17
C GLU A 265 -15.00 -0.71 18.90
N VAL A 266 -14.13 -1.34 18.10
CA VAL A 266 -13.68 -0.76 16.83
C VAL A 266 -14.83 -0.61 15.83
N GLY A 267 -15.73 -1.60 15.77
CA GLY A 267 -16.94 -1.52 14.95
C GLY A 267 -17.84 -0.36 15.34
N GLU A 268 -18.05 -0.16 16.64
CA GLU A 268 -18.85 0.93 17.18
C GLU A 268 -18.18 2.31 16.98
N LEU A 269 -16.85 2.39 17.10
CA LEU A 269 -16.09 3.59 16.81
C LEU A 269 -16.29 4.03 15.35
N PHE A 270 -16.18 3.11 14.39
CA PHE A 270 -16.40 3.44 12.98
C PHE A 270 -17.83 3.89 12.69
N ARG A 271 -18.83 3.29 13.34
CA ARG A 271 -20.21 3.74 13.22
C ARG A 271 -20.37 5.19 13.72
N LYS A 272 -19.83 5.51 14.91
CA LYS A 272 -19.84 6.86 15.46
C LYS A 272 -19.09 7.87 14.58
N VAL A 273 -17.92 7.49 14.05
CA VAL A 273 -17.14 8.34 13.14
C VAL A 273 -17.93 8.69 11.88
N ALA A 274 -18.72 7.75 11.35
CA ALA A 274 -19.54 7.99 10.18
C ALA A 274 -20.71 8.95 10.42
N GLU A 275 -21.21 9.02 11.66
CA GLU A 275 -22.33 9.88 12.08
C GLU A 275 -21.87 11.24 12.64
N GLU A 276 -20.59 11.35 13.04
CA GLU A 276 -20.09 12.56 13.72
C GLU A 276 -19.71 13.64 12.71
N ALA A 277 -20.36 14.78 12.82
CA ALA A 277 -20.13 15.96 11.98
C ALA A 277 -19.06 16.90 12.54
N ASP A 278 -18.83 16.88 13.86
CA ASP A 278 -17.78 17.68 14.48
C ASP A 278 -16.41 17.00 14.26
N GLU A 279 -15.52 17.69 13.57
CA GLU A 279 -14.24 17.12 13.15
C GLU A 279 -13.29 16.81 14.31
N ASP A 280 -13.35 17.54 15.44
CA ASP A 280 -12.48 17.29 16.59
C ASP A 280 -12.96 16.07 17.39
N ARG A 281 -14.28 15.91 17.54
CA ARG A 281 -14.86 14.69 18.11
C ARG A 281 -14.60 13.48 17.22
N ARG A 282 -14.75 13.67 15.91
CA ARG A 282 -14.43 12.63 14.92
C ARG A 282 -12.96 12.19 14.99
N ALA A 283 -12.02 13.15 15.10
CA ALA A 283 -10.61 12.88 15.29
C ALA A 283 -10.32 12.14 16.61
N ALA A 284 -11.03 12.48 17.70
CA ALA A 284 -10.91 11.79 18.98
C ALA A 284 -11.31 10.31 18.90
N LEU A 285 -12.41 10.01 18.20
CA LEU A 285 -12.86 8.62 17.95
C LEU A 285 -11.81 7.83 17.13
N LEU A 286 -11.24 8.46 16.09
CA LEU A 286 -10.17 7.83 15.27
C LEU A 286 -8.86 7.66 16.04
N ARG A 287 -8.54 8.54 16.99
CA ARG A 287 -7.39 8.32 17.90
C ARG A 287 -7.62 7.10 18.79
N ARG A 288 -8.82 6.94 19.36
CA ARG A 288 -9.15 5.75 20.14
C ARG A 288 -9.05 4.46 19.33
N PHE A 289 -9.52 4.47 18.07
CA PHE A 289 -9.33 3.36 17.13
C PHE A 289 -7.85 3.01 16.96
N GLN A 290 -6.99 4.00 16.72
CA GLN A 290 -5.55 3.79 16.52
C GLN A 290 -4.87 3.18 17.75
N GLN A 291 -5.27 3.57 18.96
CA GLN A 291 -4.78 2.99 20.21
C GLN A 291 -5.11 1.49 20.27
N ILE A 292 -6.37 1.13 20.08
CA ILE A 292 -6.83 -0.27 20.15
C ILE A 292 -6.07 -1.13 19.14
N VAL A 293 -6.05 -0.74 17.87
CA VAL A 293 -5.42 -1.57 16.85
C VAL A 293 -3.89 -1.54 16.92
N GLY A 294 -3.30 -0.52 17.52
CA GLY A 294 -1.88 -0.47 17.84
C GLY A 294 -1.48 -1.49 18.89
N GLU A 295 -2.35 -1.78 19.86
CA GLU A 295 -2.15 -2.81 20.88
C GLU A 295 -2.42 -4.22 20.35
N GLU A 296 -3.49 -4.41 19.58
CA GLU A 296 -3.96 -5.70 19.10
C GLU A 296 -3.28 -6.19 17.82
N ILE A 297 -2.70 -5.30 17.06
CA ILE A 297 -1.92 -5.51 15.82
C ILE A 297 -2.54 -6.56 14.88
N PRO A 298 -3.74 -6.33 14.35
CA PRO A 298 -4.25 -7.19 13.28
C PRO A 298 -3.51 -6.97 11.95
N LEU A 299 -2.96 -5.77 11.77
CA LEU A 299 -2.04 -5.37 10.72
C LEU A 299 -0.86 -4.61 11.34
N LEU A 300 0.33 -4.81 10.81
CA LEU A 300 1.52 -4.03 11.15
C LEU A 300 1.81 -3.03 10.02
N PRO A 301 1.56 -1.73 10.22
CA PRO A 301 1.97 -0.71 9.27
C PRO A 301 3.50 -0.67 9.15
N LEU A 302 4.03 -0.66 7.93
CA LEU A 302 5.47 -0.70 7.66
C LEU A 302 5.97 0.65 7.14
N ILE A 303 5.60 1.02 5.91
CA ILE A 303 6.13 2.17 5.19
C ILE A 303 4.99 2.98 4.57
N ALA A 304 5.04 4.30 4.70
CA ALA A 304 4.19 5.22 3.97
C ALA A 304 4.71 5.34 2.53
N LEU A 305 3.98 4.76 1.58
CA LEU A 305 4.38 4.78 0.17
C LEU A 305 4.05 6.14 -0.44
N GLN A 306 5.02 6.75 -1.09
CA GLN A 306 4.81 7.96 -1.87
C GLN A 306 4.62 7.62 -3.34
N THR A 307 3.83 8.41 -4.04
CA THR A 307 3.77 8.34 -5.48
C THR A 307 4.98 9.06 -6.05
N VAL A 308 5.80 8.31 -6.78
CA VAL A 308 6.96 8.84 -7.48
C VAL A 308 6.68 8.73 -8.97
N SER A 309 6.65 9.85 -9.64
CA SER A 309 6.44 9.91 -11.07
C SER A 309 7.40 10.88 -11.73
N ALA A 310 7.62 10.71 -13.01
CA ALA A 310 8.36 11.65 -13.82
C ALA A 310 7.68 11.85 -15.16
N GLN A 311 7.85 13.04 -15.69
CA GLN A 311 7.29 13.41 -16.98
C GLN A 311 8.32 14.18 -17.82
N ASN A 312 8.23 14.04 -19.12
CA ASN A 312 8.93 14.92 -20.04
C ASN A 312 8.44 16.35 -19.82
N ARG A 313 9.35 17.33 -19.77
CA ARG A 313 9.01 18.76 -19.53
C ARG A 313 8.11 19.36 -20.58
N ARG A 314 8.02 18.75 -21.76
CA ARG A 314 7.05 19.13 -22.80
C ARG A 314 5.60 18.79 -22.46
N VAL A 315 5.36 17.95 -21.45
CA VAL A 315 4.01 17.58 -20.97
C VAL A 315 3.58 18.58 -19.91
N HIS A 316 2.42 19.15 -20.09
CA HIS A 316 1.87 20.16 -19.19
C HIS A 316 0.53 19.71 -18.63
N ARG A 317 0.27 20.07 -17.37
CA ARG A 317 -0.98 19.80 -16.65
C ARG A 317 -1.42 18.35 -16.64
N TYR A 318 -0.46 17.40 -16.71
CA TYR A 318 -0.77 15.98 -16.57
C TYR A 318 -1.35 15.70 -15.18
N TYR A 319 -0.74 16.29 -14.14
CA TYR A 319 -1.19 16.21 -12.75
C TYR A 319 -1.96 17.48 -12.38
N ASN A 320 -3.17 17.62 -12.90
CA ASN A 320 -4.07 18.72 -12.59
C ASN A 320 -5.09 18.41 -11.50
N SER A 321 -5.06 17.21 -10.97
CA SER A 321 -5.94 16.68 -9.94
C SER A 321 -5.13 16.09 -8.80
N ILE A 322 -5.68 16.18 -7.61
CA ILE A 322 -5.20 15.50 -6.39
C ILE A 322 -5.19 13.97 -6.57
N ASP A 323 -6.08 13.45 -7.40
CA ASP A 323 -6.13 12.06 -7.82
C ASP A 323 -5.24 11.83 -9.05
N LEU A 324 -3.95 11.78 -8.80
CA LEU A 324 -2.89 11.72 -9.81
C LEU A 324 -3.06 10.65 -10.89
N THR A 325 -3.78 9.59 -10.60
CA THR A 325 -3.97 8.45 -11.49
C THR A 325 -5.33 8.42 -12.15
N ALA A 326 -6.30 9.18 -11.65
CA ALA A 326 -7.67 9.25 -12.12
C ALA A 326 -8.06 10.63 -12.64
N GLY A 327 -7.12 11.55 -12.79
CA GLY A 327 -7.33 12.82 -13.49
C GLY A 327 -7.85 12.56 -14.89
N ASP A 328 -8.77 13.38 -15.36
CA ASP A 328 -9.44 13.17 -16.64
C ASP A 328 -8.59 13.54 -17.86
N LEU A 329 -7.39 14.10 -17.65
CA LEU A 329 -6.45 14.58 -18.66
C LEU A 329 -7.03 15.59 -19.65
N SER A 330 -8.18 16.18 -19.38
CA SER A 330 -8.84 17.11 -20.31
C SER A 330 -8.03 18.39 -20.52
N ASP A 331 -7.28 18.80 -19.50
CA ASP A 331 -6.42 20.00 -19.52
C ASP A 331 -4.96 19.70 -19.88
N ALA A 332 -4.59 18.43 -20.02
CA ALA A 332 -3.24 18.04 -20.37
C ALA A 332 -2.93 18.42 -21.83
N TRP A 333 -1.71 18.92 -22.06
CA TRP A 333 -1.23 19.24 -23.39
C TRP A 333 0.28 19.01 -23.51
N VAL A 334 0.78 18.98 -24.73
CA VAL A 334 2.19 18.69 -25.04
C VAL A 334 2.71 19.77 -26.01
N ASP A 335 3.92 20.27 -25.74
CA ASP A 335 4.61 21.15 -26.70
C ASP A 335 4.78 20.44 -28.04
N GLU A 336 4.60 21.17 -29.13
CA GLU A 336 4.95 20.67 -30.46
C GLU A 336 6.45 20.38 -30.53
N LYS A 337 6.82 19.36 -31.32
CA LYS A 337 8.23 18.95 -31.46
C LYS A 337 9.01 19.95 -32.27
#